data_15bf974b05f117902c03c7d703a0abf8
#
_entry.id   15bf974b05f117902c03c7d703a0abf8
#
_cell.length_a   1.000
_cell.length_b   1.000
_cell.length_c   1.000
_cell.angle_alpha   90.00
_cell.angle_beta   90.00
_cell.angle_gamma   90.00
#
_symmetry.space_group_name_H-M   'P 1'
#
loop_
_entity.id
_entity.type
_entity.pdbx_description
1 polymer ?
#
loop_
_entity_poly.entity_id
_entity_poly.type
_entity_poly.pdbx_seq_one_letter_code
_entity_poly.pdbx_strand_id
1 'polypeptide(L)'
;MKRHAFGVALLCLALAACGGKTGTPTPATPTAVAESSINDLLLTPDELNKTMGTTGLVGQPPKDGMDDHRNLLPNLNCLGVWQIDESVVYSKDGKDLKSGQDWKAMRQQTLKTPDSDQWNYLAAQSVVYYPTSDAARNFFNLSAERWAKCTNHHVNIRLNDKPLPKWLSGDLERTDTKLAMPITRGTGPETRWCQHVLQLVANLIIDVEACTPKAPVTAAADIATKIQAGIR
;
A
#
# COMPACT_ATOMS: atom_id res chain seq x y z
N MET A 1 60.65 64.38 -30.21
CA MET A 1 61.60 63.77 -29.26
C MET A 1 61.16 64.09 -27.86
N LYS A 2 60.66 63.12 -27.12
CA LYS A 2 60.67 62.99 -25.68
C LYS A 2 59.74 61.84 -25.30
N ARG A 3 60.35 60.74 -24.84
CA ARG A 3 59.67 59.55 -24.36
C ARG A 3 59.16 59.78 -22.96
N HIS A 4 57.89 59.45 -22.70
CA HIS A 4 57.42 59.29 -21.34
C HIS A 4 56.90 57.86 -21.19
N ALA A 5 57.57 57.13 -20.32
CA ALA A 5 57.15 55.82 -19.85
C ALA A 5 56.15 56.02 -18.71
N PHE A 6 55.00 55.39 -18.85
CA PHE A 6 54.03 55.22 -17.77
C PHE A 6 54.03 53.78 -17.32
N GLY A 7 54.44 53.55 -16.08
CA GLY A 7 54.33 52.26 -15.45
C GLY A 7 52.91 51.97 -15.02
N VAL A 8 52.43 50.79 -15.37
CA VAL A 8 51.15 50.25 -14.91
C VAL A 8 51.42 49.29 -13.75
N ALA A 9 50.91 49.67 -12.59
CA ALA A 9 50.92 48.78 -11.40
C ALA A 9 49.81 47.79 -11.51
N LEU A 10 50.13 46.49 -11.58
CA LEU A 10 49.14 45.39 -11.53
C LEU A 10 48.73 45.13 -10.08
N LEU A 11 47.47 45.47 -9.77
CA LEU A 11 46.82 45.08 -8.51
C LEU A 11 46.21 43.70 -8.66
N CYS A 12 46.82 42.66 -8.07
CA CYS A 12 46.26 41.33 -7.98
C CYS A 12 45.18 41.30 -6.89
N LEU A 13 43.89 41.30 -7.29
CA LEU A 13 42.78 40.99 -6.40
C LEU A 13 42.61 39.46 -6.36
N ALA A 14 42.98 38.87 -5.21
CA ALA A 14 42.71 37.47 -4.91
C ALA A 14 41.20 37.32 -4.55
N LEU A 15 40.38 36.84 -5.47
CA LEU A 15 39.00 36.41 -5.19
C LEU A 15 39.06 35.03 -4.53
N ALA A 16 38.91 34.97 -3.20
CA ALA A 16 38.64 33.74 -2.48
C ALA A 16 37.23 33.25 -2.81
N ALA A 17 37.11 32.35 -3.78
CA ALA A 17 35.85 31.63 -4.06
C ALA A 17 35.60 30.60 -2.96
N CYS A 18 34.79 30.95 -1.96
CA CYS A 18 34.18 29.96 -1.07
C CYS A 18 33.19 29.11 -1.90
N GLY A 19 33.68 27.98 -2.40
CA GLY A 19 32.86 26.95 -3.00
C GLY A 19 32.01 26.26 -1.94
N GLY A 20 30.86 26.85 -1.56
CA GLY A 20 29.83 26.16 -0.82
C GLY A 20 29.26 25.03 -1.68
N LYS A 21 29.62 23.77 -1.36
CA LYS A 21 28.90 22.62 -1.89
C LYS A 21 27.47 22.70 -1.36
N THR A 22 26.55 23.16 -2.19
CA THR A 22 25.11 22.98 -1.95
C THR A 22 24.85 21.48 -2.13
N GLY A 23 25.05 20.71 -1.06
CA GLY A 23 24.58 19.33 -1.02
C GLY A 23 23.07 19.37 -1.15
N THR A 24 22.54 18.78 -2.22
CA THR A 24 21.12 18.49 -2.32
C THR A 24 20.73 17.71 -1.07
N PRO A 25 19.75 18.15 -0.27
CA PRO A 25 19.34 17.41 0.91
C PRO A 25 18.92 16.01 0.48
N THR A 26 19.64 15.00 0.91
CA THR A 26 19.21 13.60 0.76
C THR A 26 17.87 13.48 1.45
N PRO A 27 16.83 12.94 0.81
CA PRO A 27 15.55 12.71 1.46
C PRO A 27 15.81 11.90 2.74
N ALA A 28 15.36 12.41 3.88
CA ALA A 28 15.51 11.70 5.14
C ALA A 28 14.80 10.33 5.01
N THR A 29 15.53 9.24 5.26
CA THR A 29 14.92 7.92 5.34
C THR A 29 13.90 7.96 6.46
N PRO A 30 12.65 7.54 6.22
CA PRO A 30 11.64 7.53 7.27
C PRO A 30 12.14 6.73 8.48
N THR A 31 12.02 7.30 9.67
CA THR A 31 12.40 6.62 10.91
C THR A 31 11.57 5.34 11.06
N ALA A 32 12.22 4.25 11.48
CA ALA A 32 11.51 3.00 11.75
C ALA A 32 10.49 3.19 12.88
N VAL A 33 9.30 2.65 12.68
CA VAL A 33 8.17 2.72 13.61
C VAL A 33 8.29 1.60 14.64
N ALA A 34 7.87 1.83 15.88
CA ALA A 34 7.84 0.79 16.89
C ALA A 34 6.67 -0.19 16.67
N GLU A 35 6.87 -1.47 17.01
CA GLU A 35 5.82 -2.49 16.84
C GLU A 35 4.51 -2.12 17.53
N SER A 36 4.58 -1.61 18.76
CA SER A 36 3.40 -1.21 19.53
C SER A 36 2.55 -0.12 18.89
N SER A 37 3.14 0.68 17.99
CA SER A 37 2.43 1.80 17.34
C SER A 37 1.33 1.33 16.38
N ILE A 38 1.39 0.08 15.86
CA ILE A 38 0.39 -0.40 14.90
C ILE A 38 -1.01 -0.60 15.52
N ASN A 39 -1.10 -0.69 16.84
CA ASN A 39 -2.38 -0.97 17.53
C ASN A 39 -3.44 0.11 17.30
N ASP A 40 -3.03 1.36 17.11
CA ASP A 40 -3.90 2.52 17.02
C ASP A 40 -3.90 3.16 15.62
N LEU A 41 -3.36 2.48 14.60
CA LEU A 41 -3.26 3.02 13.24
C LEU A 41 -4.48 2.80 12.37
N LEU A 42 -5.29 1.75 12.66
CA LEU A 42 -6.49 1.50 11.88
C LEU A 42 -7.52 2.61 12.09
N LEU A 43 -8.18 3.01 11.01
CA LEU A 43 -9.26 3.97 11.09
C LEU A 43 -10.47 3.36 11.79
N THR A 44 -11.16 4.18 12.57
CA THR A 44 -12.43 3.81 13.21
C THR A 44 -13.55 3.64 12.16
N PRO A 45 -14.64 2.93 12.49
CA PRO A 45 -15.80 2.82 11.60
C PRO A 45 -16.35 4.17 11.14
N ASP A 46 -16.35 5.19 12.00
CA ASP A 46 -16.83 6.54 11.68
C ASP A 46 -15.91 7.25 10.69
N GLU A 47 -14.59 7.10 10.82
CA GLU A 47 -13.62 7.64 9.87
C GLU A 47 -13.70 6.95 8.52
N LEU A 48 -13.91 5.63 8.50
CA LEU A 48 -14.14 4.86 7.28
C LEU A 48 -15.45 5.26 6.59
N ASN A 49 -16.56 5.38 7.34
CA ASN A 49 -17.84 5.88 6.83
C ASN A 49 -17.68 7.24 6.16
N LYS A 50 -17.01 8.18 6.83
CA LYS A 50 -16.73 9.52 6.31
C LYS A 50 -15.85 9.47 5.05
N THR A 51 -14.81 8.63 5.04
CA THR A 51 -13.87 8.52 3.91
C THR A 51 -14.54 7.93 2.69
N MET A 52 -15.42 6.95 2.87
CA MET A 52 -16.12 6.27 1.79
C MET A 52 -17.44 6.94 1.38
N GLY A 53 -17.85 8.02 2.06
CA GLY A 53 -19.13 8.70 1.79
C GLY A 53 -20.34 7.81 2.02
N THR A 54 -20.29 6.96 3.05
CA THR A 54 -21.37 6.03 3.42
C THR A 54 -21.70 6.11 4.91
N THR A 55 -22.60 5.27 5.36
CA THR A 55 -22.96 5.09 6.77
C THR A 55 -23.17 3.61 7.05
N GLY A 56 -23.04 3.23 8.33
CA GLY A 56 -23.39 1.87 8.77
C GLY A 56 -22.38 0.79 8.37
N LEU A 57 -21.12 1.15 8.11
CA LEU A 57 -20.05 0.16 8.02
C LEU A 57 -19.91 -0.53 9.39
N VAL A 58 -20.05 -1.84 9.40
CA VAL A 58 -19.90 -2.68 10.58
C VAL A 58 -18.99 -3.87 10.28
N GLY A 59 -18.36 -4.41 11.30
CA GLY A 59 -17.47 -5.56 11.20
C GLY A 59 -17.03 -6.05 12.57
N GLN A 60 -16.28 -7.13 12.59
CA GLN A 60 -15.68 -7.65 13.81
C GLN A 60 -14.59 -6.69 14.33
N PRO A 61 -14.26 -6.76 15.63
CA PRO A 61 -13.10 -6.04 16.17
C PRO A 61 -11.82 -6.35 15.37
N PRO A 62 -10.84 -5.43 15.34
CA PRO A 62 -9.56 -5.69 14.71
C PRO A 62 -8.90 -6.96 15.24
N LYS A 63 -8.31 -7.75 14.35
CA LYS A 63 -7.54 -8.98 14.66
C LYS A 63 -6.06 -8.81 14.32
N ASP A 64 -5.23 -9.70 14.84
CA ASP A 64 -3.77 -9.70 14.70
C ASP A 64 -3.24 -10.92 13.93
N GLY A 65 -4.13 -11.64 13.26
CA GLY A 65 -3.81 -12.81 12.43
C GLY A 65 -4.14 -12.61 10.96
N MET A 66 -3.38 -13.29 10.10
CA MET A 66 -3.64 -13.37 8.67
C MET A 66 -4.50 -14.58 8.32
N ASP A 67 -5.28 -14.43 7.25
CA ASP A 67 -6.11 -15.51 6.70
C ASP A 67 -5.35 -16.34 5.65
N ASP A 68 -5.93 -17.44 5.20
CA ASP A 68 -5.39 -18.30 4.16
C ASP A 68 -6.50 -18.75 3.22
N HIS A 69 -6.57 -18.13 2.05
CA HIS A 69 -7.55 -18.43 1.01
C HIS A 69 -6.94 -19.13 -0.22
N ARG A 70 -5.79 -19.80 -0.09
CA ARG A 70 -5.15 -20.56 -1.18
C ARG A 70 -6.04 -21.60 -1.82
N ASN A 71 -6.92 -22.20 -1.03
CA ASN A 71 -7.90 -23.15 -1.51
C ASN A 71 -8.95 -22.52 -2.45
N LEU A 72 -9.21 -21.23 -2.33
CA LEU A 72 -10.15 -20.48 -3.18
C LEU A 72 -9.46 -19.91 -4.42
N LEU A 73 -8.21 -19.46 -4.29
CA LEU A 73 -7.39 -18.90 -5.35
C LEU A 73 -5.92 -19.28 -5.18
N PRO A 74 -5.47 -20.39 -5.80
CA PRO A 74 -4.09 -20.87 -5.65
C PRO A 74 -3.04 -20.04 -6.39
N ASN A 75 -3.46 -19.10 -7.24
CA ASN A 75 -2.55 -18.19 -7.95
C ASN A 75 -2.09 -17.06 -7.02
N LEU A 76 -0.91 -17.18 -6.43
CA LEU A 76 -0.35 -16.20 -5.51
C LEU A 76 -0.16 -14.80 -6.11
N ASN A 77 0.01 -14.67 -7.44
CA ASN A 77 0.12 -13.37 -8.09
C ASN A 77 -1.18 -12.58 -7.97
N CYS A 78 -2.32 -13.28 -8.07
CA CYS A 78 -3.64 -12.67 -8.00
C CYS A 78 -4.26 -12.75 -6.59
N LEU A 79 -3.83 -13.69 -5.75
CA LEU A 79 -4.33 -13.82 -4.38
C LEU A 79 -4.09 -12.53 -3.59
N GLY A 80 -2.86 -11.98 -3.62
CA GLY A 80 -2.52 -10.73 -2.96
C GLY A 80 -3.08 -9.47 -3.63
N VAL A 81 -3.71 -9.59 -4.80
CA VAL A 81 -4.50 -8.52 -5.43
C VAL A 81 -5.95 -8.59 -4.99
N TRP A 82 -6.49 -9.81 -4.86
CA TRP A 82 -7.88 -10.06 -4.49
C TRP A 82 -8.15 -9.85 -2.99
N GLN A 83 -7.19 -10.18 -2.13
CA GLN A 83 -7.33 -10.10 -0.67
C GLN A 83 -6.15 -9.38 -0.04
N ILE A 84 -6.41 -8.57 0.96
CA ILE A 84 -5.42 -8.12 1.93
C ILE A 84 -5.11 -9.28 2.88
N ASP A 85 -4.09 -9.20 3.71
CA ASP A 85 -3.85 -10.11 4.86
C ASP A 85 -3.69 -11.62 4.54
N GLU A 86 -3.28 -11.98 3.32
CA GLU A 86 -3.06 -13.37 2.94
C GLU A 86 -1.72 -13.91 3.46
N SER A 87 -1.76 -14.84 4.42
CA SER A 87 -0.57 -15.38 5.09
C SER A 87 0.47 -15.94 4.12
N VAL A 88 0.05 -16.60 3.04
CA VAL A 88 0.98 -17.14 2.03
C VAL A 88 1.57 -16.08 1.12
N VAL A 89 0.89 -14.97 0.93
CA VAL A 89 1.40 -13.80 0.18
C VAL A 89 2.48 -13.11 0.99
N TYR A 90 2.28 -13.00 2.29
CA TYR A 90 3.20 -12.39 3.24
C TYR A 90 4.31 -13.34 3.72
N SER A 91 4.30 -14.61 3.34
CA SER A 91 5.38 -15.55 3.64
C SER A 91 6.55 -15.39 2.67
N LYS A 92 7.77 -15.64 3.13
CA LYS A 92 9.01 -15.44 2.38
C LYS A 92 9.07 -16.24 1.07
N ASP A 93 8.61 -17.47 1.10
CA ASP A 93 8.67 -18.40 -0.04
C ASP A 93 7.30 -18.77 -0.61
N GLY A 94 6.21 -18.23 -0.04
CA GLY A 94 4.84 -18.55 -0.43
C GLY A 94 4.41 -19.99 -0.08
N LYS A 95 5.20 -20.72 0.70
CA LYS A 95 4.96 -22.14 0.97
C LYS A 95 4.68 -22.46 2.42
N ASP A 96 5.41 -21.85 3.35
CA ASP A 96 5.30 -22.14 4.77
C ASP A 96 4.80 -20.91 5.55
N LEU A 97 3.68 -21.10 6.23
CA LEU A 97 3.04 -20.07 7.05
C LEU A 97 3.77 -19.80 8.38
N LYS A 98 4.68 -20.70 8.79
CA LYS A 98 5.33 -20.66 10.11
C LYS A 98 6.81 -20.34 10.04
N SER A 99 7.50 -20.74 8.97
CA SER A 99 8.92 -20.47 8.78
C SER A 99 9.11 -19.44 7.66
N GLY A 100 9.73 -18.33 7.95
CA GLY A 100 10.09 -17.33 6.96
C GLY A 100 9.14 -16.14 6.88
N GLN A 101 8.31 -15.94 7.87
CA GLN A 101 7.59 -14.68 8.06
C GLN A 101 8.60 -13.61 8.41
N ASP A 102 8.85 -12.70 7.48
CA ASP A 102 9.70 -11.55 7.77
C ASP A 102 8.95 -10.49 8.59
N TRP A 103 7.62 -10.49 8.57
CA TRP A 103 6.79 -9.63 9.41
C TRP A 103 6.68 -10.16 10.86
N LYS A 104 6.40 -9.29 11.83
CA LYS A 104 6.36 -9.61 13.26
C LYS A 104 5.00 -9.40 13.91
N ALA A 105 4.28 -8.38 13.46
CA ALA A 105 2.97 -8.05 13.99
C ALA A 105 2.10 -7.48 12.88
N MET A 106 0.78 -7.56 13.08
CA MET A 106 -0.18 -6.95 12.17
C MET A 106 -1.46 -6.59 12.91
N ARG A 107 -2.19 -5.64 12.35
CA ARG A 107 -3.57 -5.34 12.74
C ARG A 107 -4.39 -5.23 11.47
N GLN A 108 -5.54 -5.88 11.43
CA GLN A 108 -6.43 -5.79 10.29
C GLN A 108 -7.90 -5.78 10.73
N GLN A 109 -8.74 -5.17 9.91
CA GLN A 109 -10.19 -5.15 10.10
C GLN A 109 -10.90 -5.06 8.76
N THR A 110 -12.00 -5.82 8.61
CA THR A 110 -12.91 -5.71 7.46
C THR A 110 -14.28 -5.28 7.94
N LEU A 111 -14.83 -4.23 7.33
CA LEU A 111 -16.16 -3.70 7.59
C LEU A 111 -16.98 -3.70 6.30
N LYS A 112 -18.28 -3.94 6.44
CA LYS A 112 -19.22 -4.00 5.31
C LYS A 112 -20.52 -3.28 5.65
N THR A 113 -21.25 -2.88 4.63
CA THR A 113 -22.65 -2.46 4.79
C THR A 113 -23.51 -2.88 3.59
N PRO A 114 -24.59 -3.67 3.79
CA PRO A 114 -24.89 -4.40 5.02
C PRO A 114 -23.82 -5.44 5.38
N ASP A 115 -23.77 -5.90 6.62
CA ASP A 115 -22.88 -6.99 7.07
C ASP A 115 -23.42 -8.35 6.58
N SER A 116 -23.19 -8.60 5.31
CA SER A 116 -23.64 -9.82 4.61
C SER A 116 -22.73 -10.09 3.41
N ASP A 117 -22.92 -11.21 2.72
CA ASP A 117 -22.20 -11.51 1.48
C ASP A 117 -22.67 -10.65 0.29
N GLN A 118 -23.81 -9.98 0.43
CA GLN A 118 -24.37 -9.04 -0.54
C GLN A 118 -24.20 -7.58 -0.09
N TRP A 119 -22.98 -7.23 0.25
CA TRP A 119 -22.63 -5.88 0.68
C TRP A 119 -22.60 -4.88 -0.48
N ASN A 120 -22.88 -3.60 -0.18
CA ASN A 120 -22.73 -2.48 -1.10
C ASN A 120 -21.40 -1.75 -0.94
N TYR A 121 -20.95 -1.61 0.30
CA TYR A 121 -19.65 -1.04 0.62
C TYR A 121 -18.85 -2.05 1.43
N LEU A 122 -17.56 -2.10 1.15
CA LEU A 122 -16.58 -2.87 1.90
C LEU A 122 -15.34 -2.01 2.10
N ALA A 123 -14.83 -1.99 3.33
CA ALA A 123 -13.51 -1.45 3.67
C ALA A 123 -12.73 -2.52 4.41
N ALA A 124 -11.63 -2.97 3.84
CA ALA A 124 -10.66 -3.83 4.48
C ALA A 124 -9.36 -3.05 4.64
N GLN A 125 -8.84 -2.99 5.85
CA GLN A 125 -7.62 -2.25 6.18
C GLN A 125 -6.69 -3.12 7.02
N SER A 126 -5.40 -3.05 6.72
CA SER A 126 -4.36 -3.78 7.44
C SER A 126 -3.09 -2.93 7.57
N VAL A 127 -2.40 -3.07 8.68
CA VAL A 127 -1.04 -2.56 8.90
C VAL A 127 -0.17 -3.72 9.34
N VAL A 128 0.90 -3.99 8.59
CA VAL A 128 1.83 -5.08 8.84
C VAL A 128 3.19 -4.52 9.19
N TYR A 129 3.69 -4.88 10.36
CA TYR A 129 4.97 -4.47 10.89
C TYR A 129 6.09 -5.44 10.53
N TYR A 130 7.17 -4.87 10.03
CA TYR A 130 8.42 -5.57 9.75
C TYR A 130 9.52 -5.11 10.72
N PRO A 131 10.47 -5.99 11.10
CA PRO A 131 11.54 -5.60 12.01
C PRO A 131 12.50 -4.57 11.41
N THR A 132 12.57 -4.49 10.08
CA THR A 132 13.42 -3.54 9.35
C THR A 132 12.70 -2.96 8.14
N SER A 133 13.11 -1.75 7.74
CA SER A 133 12.62 -1.12 6.51
C SER A 133 13.00 -1.90 5.25
N ASP A 134 14.14 -2.59 5.26
CA ASP A 134 14.58 -3.43 4.14
C ASP A 134 13.67 -4.65 3.96
N ALA A 135 13.24 -5.29 5.06
CA ALA A 135 12.30 -6.40 4.99
C ALA A 135 10.94 -5.96 4.42
N ALA A 136 10.40 -4.84 4.87
CA ALA A 136 9.18 -4.25 4.32
C ALA A 136 9.34 -3.88 2.83
N ARG A 137 10.48 -3.30 2.45
CA ARG A 137 10.82 -2.96 1.06
C ARG A 137 10.91 -4.19 0.17
N ASN A 138 11.53 -5.26 0.65
CA ASN A 138 11.62 -6.52 -0.09
C ASN A 138 10.24 -7.12 -0.36
N PHE A 139 9.37 -7.12 0.65
CA PHE A 139 7.97 -7.56 0.48
C PHE A 139 7.23 -6.68 -0.54
N PHE A 140 7.37 -5.35 -0.44
CA PHE A 140 6.75 -4.42 -1.39
C PHE A 140 7.19 -4.68 -2.84
N ASN A 141 8.49 -4.88 -3.06
CA ASN A 141 9.02 -5.15 -4.39
C ASN A 141 8.50 -6.48 -4.95
N LEU A 142 8.47 -7.53 -4.13
CA LEU A 142 7.89 -8.82 -4.51
C LEU A 142 6.40 -8.71 -4.85
N SER A 143 5.66 -7.92 -4.06
CA SER A 143 4.25 -7.65 -4.33
C SER A 143 4.05 -6.91 -5.65
N ALA A 144 4.91 -5.93 -5.95
CA ALA A 144 4.86 -5.21 -7.23
C ALA A 144 5.06 -6.15 -8.44
N GLU A 145 5.99 -7.11 -8.34
CA GLU A 145 6.22 -8.12 -9.39
C GLU A 145 5.02 -9.09 -9.53
N ARG A 146 4.41 -9.47 -8.43
CA ARG A 146 3.21 -10.33 -8.42
C ARG A 146 2.01 -9.62 -9.00
N TRP A 147 1.73 -8.38 -8.57
CA TRP A 147 0.61 -7.59 -9.05
C TRP A 147 0.71 -7.29 -10.55
N ALA A 148 1.90 -7.03 -11.06
CA ALA A 148 2.13 -6.85 -12.50
C ALA A 148 1.71 -8.08 -13.32
N LYS A 149 1.80 -9.29 -12.78
CA LYS A 149 1.36 -10.54 -13.42
C LYS A 149 -0.16 -10.78 -13.31
N CYS A 150 -0.84 -10.01 -12.47
CA CYS A 150 -2.30 -10.06 -12.30
C CYS A 150 -3.02 -8.85 -12.91
N THR A 151 -2.35 -8.02 -13.70
CA THR A 151 -2.92 -6.87 -14.40
C THR A 151 -3.86 -7.30 -15.51
N ASN A 152 -5.03 -6.66 -15.61
CA ASN A 152 -6.08 -6.96 -16.62
C ASN A 152 -6.46 -8.45 -16.66
N HIS A 153 -6.56 -9.07 -15.49
CA HIS A 153 -6.74 -10.51 -15.34
C HIS A 153 -8.08 -10.86 -14.70
N HIS A 154 -8.75 -11.90 -15.22
CA HIS A 154 -9.91 -12.47 -14.57
C HIS A 154 -9.48 -13.34 -13.38
N VAL A 155 -9.82 -12.90 -12.18
CA VAL A 155 -9.58 -13.64 -10.95
C VAL A 155 -10.77 -14.57 -10.71
N ASN A 156 -10.58 -15.85 -10.99
CA ASN A 156 -11.64 -16.87 -10.90
C ASN A 156 -11.57 -17.56 -9.53
N ILE A 157 -12.45 -17.17 -8.64
CA ILE A 157 -12.55 -17.71 -7.30
C ILE A 157 -13.59 -18.83 -7.27
N ARG A 158 -13.27 -19.93 -6.61
CA ARG A 158 -14.18 -21.08 -6.48
C ARG A 158 -14.31 -21.49 -5.02
N LEU A 159 -15.55 -21.71 -4.60
CA LEU A 159 -15.86 -22.26 -3.29
C LEU A 159 -16.67 -23.54 -3.49
N ASN A 160 -16.15 -24.69 -3.03
CA ASN A 160 -16.77 -26.00 -3.20
C ASN A 160 -17.18 -26.26 -4.67
N ASP A 161 -16.25 -26.03 -5.60
CA ASP A 161 -16.42 -26.15 -7.05
C ASP A 161 -17.45 -25.20 -7.70
N LYS A 162 -18.09 -24.35 -6.92
CA LYS A 162 -18.98 -23.31 -7.43
C LYS A 162 -18.21 -22.04 -7.70
N PRO A 163 -18.36 -21.43 -8.89
CA PRO A 163 -17.74 -20.13 -9.16
C PRO A 163 -18.41 -19.04 -8.29
N LEU A 164 -17.60 -18.23 -7.64
CA LEU A 164 -18.04 -16.99 -7.00
C LEU A 164 -18.19 -15.88 -8.05
N PRO A 165 -18.77 -14.71 -7.68
CA PRO A 165 -18.84 -13.58 -8.59
C PRO A 165 -17.50 -13.28 -9.26
N LYS A 166 -17.52 -12.97 -10.55
CA LYS A 166 -16.30 -12.67 -11.32
C LYS A 166 -15.60 -11.45 -10.74
N TRP A 167 -14.28 -11.53 -10.66
CA TRP A 167 -13.42 -10.41 -10.35
C TRP A 167 -12.56 -10.11 -11.57
N LEU A 168 -12.34 -8.82 -11.83
CA LEU A 168 -11.46 -8.37 -12.90
C LEU A 168 -10.52 -7.31 -12.33
N SER A 169 -9.24 -7.60 -12.31
CA SER A 169 -8.20 -6.60 -12.01
C SER A 169 -7.98 -5.70 -13.23
N GLY A 170 -7.68 -4.43 -12.99
CA GLY A 170 -7.36 -3.47 -14.04
C GLY A 170 -5.85 -3.22 -14.16
N ASP A 171 -5.49 -2.01 -14.59
CA ASP A 171 -4.10 -1.60 -14.73
C ASP A 171 -3.46 -1.33 -13.38
N LEU A 172 -2.21 -1.76 -13.22
CA LEU A 172 -1.40 -1.49 -12.04
C LEU A 172 -0.81 -0.07 -12.11
N GLU A 173 -1.16 0.77 -11.15
CA GLU A 173 -0.45 2.01 -10.86
C GLU A 173 0.65 1.73 -9.83
N ARG A 174 1.89 2.13 -10.15
CA ARG A 174 3.06 1.87 -9.30
C ARG A 174 3.90 3.13 -9.12
N THR A 175 4.27 3.39 -7.87
CA THR A 175 5.35 4.33 -7.48
C THR A 175 6.41 3.58 -6.66
N ASP A 176 7.40 4.28 -6.16
CA ASP A 176 8.45 3.68 -5.31
C ASP A 176 7.93 3.17 -3.96
N THR A 177 6.75 3.62 -3.53
CA THR A 177 6.18 3.28 -2.21
C THR A 177 4.70 2.91 -2.25
N LYS A 178 4.05 2.94 -3.42
CA LYS A 178 2.63 2.64 -3.54
C LYS A 178 2.33 1.80 -4.77
N LEU A 179 1.53 0.75 -4.58
CA LEU A 179 0.83 0.04 -5.64
C LEU A 179 -0.65 0.35 -5.50
N ALA A 180 -1.34 0.57 -6.61
CA ALA A 180 -2.78 0.69 -6.63
C ALA A 180 -3.35 -0.05 -7.85
N MET A 181 -4.42 -0.79 -7.65
CA MET A 181 -5.08 -1.55 -8.71
C MET A 181 -6.60 -1.40 -8.59
N PRO A 182 -7.27 -0.92 -9.63
CA PRO A 182 -8.72 -0.98 -9.67
C PRO A 182 -9.18 -2.42 -9.91
N ILE A 183 -10.26 -2.80 -9.26
CA ILE A 183 -10.84 -4.14 -9.37
C ILE A 183 -12.35 -3.99 -9.54
N THR A 184 -12.97 -4.79 -10.40
CA THR A 184 -14.43 -4.91 -10.46
C THR A 184 -14.87 -6.28 -10.01
N ARG A 185 -15.94 -6.35 -9.22
CA ARG A 185 -16.57 -7.57 -8.74
C ARG A 185 -17.99 -7.67 -9.26
N GLY A 186 -18.37 -8.83 -9.80
CA GLY A 186 -19.72 -9.08 -10.30
C GLY A 186 -19.96 -8.53 -11.69
N THR A 187 -21.21 -8.57 -12.12
CA THR A 187 -21.67 -8.11 -13.44
C THR A 187 -23.03 -7.44 -13.32
N GLY A 188 -23.33 -6.52 -14.24
CA GLY A 188 -24.63 -5.82 -14.27
C GLY A 188 -24.87 -4.97 -13.02
N PRO A 189 -26.10 -4.93 -12.49
CA PRO A 189 -26.47 -4.08 -11.35
C PRO A 189 -25.76 -4.45 -10.04
N GLU A 190 -25.27 -5.68 -9.94
CA GLU A 190 -24.52 -6.15 -8.76
C GLU A 190 -23.03 -5.83 -8.82
N THR A 191 -22.58 -5.15 -9.87
CA THR A 191 -21.17 -4.75 -9.99
C THR A 191 -20.77 -3.87 -8.81
N ARG A 192 -19.63 -4.19 -8.22
CA ARG A 192 -18.92 -3.35 -7.24
C ARG A 192 -17.56 -2.96 -7.81
N TRP A 193 -17.24 -1.71 -7.64
CA TRP A 193 -15.93 -1.17 -8.01
C TRP A 193 -15.09 -1.08 -6.76
N CYS A 194 -13.92 -1.68 -6.83
CA CYS A 194 -12.96 -1.70 -5.75
C CYS A 194 -11.67 -1.01 -6.19
N GLN A 195 -10.90 -0.57 -5.21
CA GLN A 195 -9.49 -0.23 -5.35
C GLN A 195 -8.73 -0.97 -4.27
N HIS A 196 -7.65 -1.63 -4.65
CA HIS A 196 -6.68 -2.21 -3.71
C HIS A 196 -5.41 -1.35 -3.73
N VAL A 197 -4.92 -0.97 -2.55
CA VAL A 197 -3.71 -0.16 -2.35
C VAL A 197 -2.79 -0.87 -1.37
N LEU A 198 -1.55 -1.09 -1.79
CA LEU A 198 -0.46 -1.52 -0.94
C LEU A 198 0.56 -0.39 -0.84
N GLN A 199 0.84 0.10 0.37
CA GLN A 199 1.71 1.24 0.59
C GLN A 199 2.82 0.91 1.59
N LEU A 200 4.04 1.25 1.22
CA LEU A 200 5.23 1.11 2.05
C LEU A 200 5.51 2.42 2.79
N VAL A 201 5.63 2.35 4.11
CA VAL A 201 6.01 3.49 4.97
C VAL A 201 7.03 3.01 5.99
N ALA A 202 8.29 3.40 5.85
CA ALA A 202 9.38 2.93 6.70
C ALA A 202 9.44 1.39 6.75
N ASN A 203 9.19 0.80 7.91
CA ASN A 203 9.14 -0.64 8.14
C ASN A 203 7.70 -1.19 8.24
N LEU A 204 6.71 -0.44 7.73
CA LEU A 204 5.32 -0.86 7.68
C LEU A 204 4.86 -1.08 6.24
N ILE A 205 3.95 -2.04 6.08
CA ILE A 205 3.07 -2.17 4.92
C ILE A 205 1.66 -1.81 5.36
N ILE A 206 1.05 -0.85 4.67
CA ILE A 206 -0.36 -0.51 4.78
C ILE A 206 -1.04 -1.18 3.59
N ASP A 207 -2.02 -2.03 3.84
CA ASP A 207 -2.70 -2.84 2.84
C ASP A 207 -4.21 -2.61 2.95
N VAL A 208 -4.82 -2.03 1.91
CA VAL A 208 -6.19 -1.53 1.98
C VAL A 208 -6.97 -1.90 0.73
N GLU A 209 -8.14 -2.50 0.89
CA GLU A 209 -9.13 -2.63 -0.16
C GLU A 209 -10.39 -1.86 0.20
N ALA A 210 -10.92 -1.07 -0.72
CA ALA A 210 -12.19 -0.38 -0.57
C ALA A 210 -13.07 -0.58 -1.80
N CYS A 211 -14.33 -0.95 -1.58
CA CYS A 211 -15.30 -1.22 -2.63
C CYS A 211 -16.56 -0.38 -2.45
N THR A 212 -17.13 0.09 -3.56
CA THR A 212 -18.36 0.91 -3.60
C THR A 212 -19.28 0.47 -4.75
N PRO A 213 -20.56 0.85 -4.73
CA PRO A 213 -21.47 0.56 -5.83
C PRO A 213 -21.28 1.47 -7.06
N LYS A 214 -20.35 2.42 -7.04
CA LYS A 214 -20.11 3.41 -8.11
C LYS A 214 -18.63 3.58 -8.38
N ALA A 215 -18.25 3.68 -9.65
CA ALA A 215 -16.91 4.05 -10.10
C ALA A 215 -16.80 5.59 -10.28
N PRO A 216 -15.57 6.15 -10.26
CA PRO A 216 -14.30 5.54 -9.84
C PRO A 216 -14.19 5.39 -8.33
N VAL A 217 -13.29 4.54 -7.84
CA VAL A 217 -13.03 4.36 -6.41
C VAL A 217 -11.61 4.82 -6.09
N THR A 218 -11.48 5.79 -5.19
CA THR A 218 -10.20 6.29 -4.64
C THR A 218 -10.10 6.04 -3.13
N ALA A 219 -11.16 5.50 -2.54
CA ALA A 219 -11.28 5.40 -1.09
C ALA A 219 -10.16 4.58 -0.43
N ALA A 220 -9.63 3.54 -1.09
CA ALA A 220 -8.50 2.78 -0.53
C ALA A 220 -7.23 3.65 -0.42
N ALA A 221 -6.94 4.49 -1.42
CA ALA A 221 -5.82 5.42 -1.36
C ALA A 221 -6.01 6.50 -0.28
N ASP A 222 -7.23 6.99 -0.11
CA ASP A 222 -7.56 7.97 0.94
C ASP A 222 -7.43 7.35 2.34
N ILE A 223 -7.90 6.11 2.53
CA ILE A 223 -7.73 5.34 3.77
C ILE A 223 -6.24 5.14 4.07
N ALA A 224 -5.46 4.62 3.11
CA ALA A 224 -4.02 4.41 3.27
C ALA A 224 -3.28 5.71 3.63
N THR A 225 -3.65 6.83 3.00
CA THR A 225 -3.08 8.15 3.31
C THR A 225 -3.38 8.59 4.74
N LYS A 226 -4.61 8.36 5.23
CA LYS A 226 -4.99 8.70 6.61
C LYS A 226 -4.27 7.81 7.63
N ILE A 227 -4.16 6.51 7.37
CA ILE A 227 -3.36 5.60 8.20
C ILE A 227 -1.91 6.08 8.27
N GLN A 228 -1.30 6.41 7.12
CA GLN A 228 0.05 6.97 7.07
C GLN A 228 0.19 8.25 7.91
N ALA A 229 -0.78 9.14 7.86
CA ALA A 229 -0.75 10.39 8.63
C ALA A 229 -0.79 10.17 10.16
N GLY A 230 -1.27 9.02 10.62
CA GLY A 230 -1.26 8.60 12.01
C GLY A 230 0.10 8.07 12.51
N ILE A 231 1.02 7.76 11.59
CA ILE A 231 2.35 7.23 11.94
C ILE A 231 3.24 8.38 12.45
N ARG A 232 3.75 8.23 13.67
CA ARG A 232 4.58 9.24 14.38
C ARG A 232 5.95 8.68 14.75
#